data_95200802c1c5ed881dd56869ff8dbc58
#
_entry.id   95200802c1c5ed881dd56869ff8dbc58
#
_cell.length_a   1.000
_cell.length_b   1.000
_cell.length_c   1.000
_cell.angle_alpha   90.00
_cell.angle_beta   90.00
_cell.angle_gamma   90.00
#
_symmetry.space_group_name_H-M   'P 1'
#
loop_
_entity.id
_entity.type
_entity.pdbx_description
1 polymer ?
#
loop_
_entity_poly.entity_id
_entity_poly.type
_entity_poly.pdbx_seq_one_letter_code
_entity_poly.pdbx_strand_id
1 'polypeptide(L)' 'MKCPQCAMPLKWQEQHEYEDFNLQGEGIINVHLCTNIDCNVEEVYIFQKDE' A
#
# COMPACT_ATOMS: atom_id res chain seq x y z
N MET A 1 7.14 5.24 5.72
CA MET A 1 6.34 4.12 6.27
C MET A 1 7.17 2.86 6.37
N LYS A 2 6.93 2.08 7.38
CA LYS A 2 7.66 0.84 7.62
C LYS A 2 6.73 -0.37 7.52
N CYS A 3 7.30 -1.49 7.09
CA CYS A 3 6.57 -2.75 7.04
C CYS A 3 6.11 -3.16 8.44
N PRO A 4 4.82 -3.48 8.63
CA PRO A 4 4.33 -3.86 9.97
C PRO A 4 4.87 -5.19 10.45
N GLN A 5 5.44 -5.99 9.55
CA GLN A 5 5.95 -7.31 9.89
C GLN A 5 7.42 -7.28 10.27
N CYS A 6 8.25 -6.59 9.51
CA CYS A 6 9.70 -6.62 9.71
C CYS A 6 10.30 -5.25 10.04
N ALA A 7 9.49 -4.20 10.05
CA ALA A 7 9.90 -2.82 10.36
C ALA A 7 10.92 -2.23 9.39
N MET A 8 11.16 -2.89 8.26
CA MET A 8 12.01 -2.32 7.21
C MET A 8 11.25 -1.26 6.43
N PRO A 9 11.95 -0.24 5.91
CA PRO A 9 11.29 0.79 5.11
C PRO A 9 10.61 0.20 3.89
N LEU A 10 9.37 0.64 3.64
CA LEU A 10 8.64 0.24 2.45
C LEU A 10 9.00 1.15 1.29
N LYS A 11 9.03 0.57 0.10
CA LYS A 11 9.26 1.30 -1.13
C LYS A 11 7.93 1.55 -1.83
N TRP A 12 7.64 2.81 -2.16
CA TRP A 12 6.44 3.15 -2.92
C TRP A 12 6.55 2.57 -4.32
N GLN A 13 5.48 1.93 -4.79
CA GLN A 13 5.46 1.33 -6.12
C GLN A 13 4.53 2.08 -7.06
N GLU A 14 3.25 2.18 -6.68
CA GLU A 14 2.26 2.78 -7.56
C GLU A 14 1.08 3.32 -6.76
N GLN A 15 0.20 4.03 -7.45
CA GLN A 15 -0.96 4.66 -6.87
C GLN A 15 -2.17 4.37 -7.75
N HIS A 16 -3.31 4.07 -7.11
CA HIS A 16 -4.56 3.81 -7.81
C HIS A 16 -5.67 4.65 -7.20
N GLU A 17 -6.78 4.74 -7.92
CA GLU A 17 -7.97 5.38 -7.42
C GLU A 17 -8.96 4.32 -6.94
N TYR A 18 -9.91 4.73 -6.08
CA TYR A 18 -10.90 3.79 -5.57
C TYR A 18 -11.71 3.13 -6.69
N GLU A 19 -12.05 3.88 -7.74
CA GLU A 19 -12.82 3.32 -8.85
C GLU A 19 -12.09 2.21 -9.59
N ASP A 20 -10.76 2.24 -9.59
CA ASP A 20 -9.95 1.19 -10.22
C ASP A 20 -10.13 -0.16 -9.53
N PHE A 21 -10.53 -0.12 -8.26
CA PHE A 21 -10.74 -1.32 -7.46
C PHE A 21 -12.23 -1.57 -7.20
N ASN A 22 -13.11 -0.83 -7.88
CA ASN A 22 -14.57 -0.92 -7.70
C ASN A 22 -15.01 -0.66 -6.26
N LEU A 23 -14.30 0.21 -5.57
CA LEU A 23 -14.64 0.61 -4.21
C LEU A 23 -15.60 1.80 -4.25
N GLN A 24 -16.45 1.88 -3.24
CA GLN A 24 -17.38 2.99 -3.11
C GLN A 24 -16.68 4.21 -2.53
N GLY A 25 -17.07 5.39 -3.02
CA GLY A 25 -16.53 6.65 -2.56
C GLY A 25 -15.32 7.09 -3.34
N GLU A 26 -14.66 8.11 -2.84
CA GLU A 26 -13.47 8.67 -3.46
C GLU A 26 -12.27 8.51 -2.55
N GLY A 27 -11.12 8.27 -3.14
CA GLY A 27 -9.90 8.13 -2.37
C GLY A 27 -8.78 7.63 -3.24
N ILE A 28 -7.66 7.38 -2.58
CA ILE A 28 -6.42 6.97 -3.22
C ILE A 28 -5.90 5.72 -2.53
N ILE A 29 -5.37 4.81 -3.33
CA ILE A 29 -4.76 3.58 -2.82
C ILE A 29 -3.29 3.62 -3.20
N ASN A 30 -2.42 3.68 -2.20
CA ASN A 30 -0.99 3.64 -2.41
C ASN A 30 -0.48 2.22 -2.21
N VAL A 31 0.31 1.73 -3.15
CA VAL A 31 0.90 0.39 -3.08
C VAL A 31 2.37 0.54 -2.77
N HIS A 32 2.79 -0.10 -1.69
CA HIS A 32 4.18 -0.13 -1.25
C HIS A 32 4.70 -1.55 -1.27
N LEU A 33 6.00 -1.70 -1.49
CA LEU A 33 6.66 -3.00 -1.48
C LEU A 33 7.58 -3.14 -0.29
N CYS A 34 7.59 -4.32 0.32
CA CYS A 34 8.57 -4.64 1.33
C CYS A 34 9.86 -5.07 0.64
N THR A 35 10.99 -4.49 1.04
CA THR A 35 12.27 -4.75 0.41
C THR A 35 13.06 -5.87 1.10
N ASN A 36 12.53 -6.40 2.19
CA ASN A 36 13.20 -7.46 2.95
C ASN A 36 12.82 -8.82 2.39
N ILE A 37 13.79 -9.53 1.83
CA ILE A 37 13.57 -10.83 1.21
C ILE A 37 13.16 -11.91 2.22
N ASP A 38 13.47 -11.69 3.49
CA ASP A 38 13.10 -12.63 4.56
C ASP A 38 11.71 -12.37 5.13
N CYS A 39 11.05 -11.34 4.63
CA CYS A 39 9.71 -10.96 5.09
C CYS A 39 8.64 -11.63 4.24
N ASN A 40 7.59 -12.13 4.88
CA ASN A 40 6.47 -12.75 4.17
C ASN A 40 5.52 -11.74 3.53
N VAL A 41 5.66 -10.47 3.87
CA VAL A 41 4.85 -9.40 3.30
C VAL A 41 5.50 -8.91 2.02
N GLU A 42 4.79 -9.05 0.89
CA GLU A 42 5.30 -8.58 -0.39
C GLU A 42 4.81 -7.17 -0.70
N GLU A 43 3.50 -6.95 -0.53
CA GLU A 43 2.89 -5.67 -0.86
C GLU A 43 2.03 -5.19 0.29
N VAL A 44 2.00 -3.86 0.46
CA VAL A 44 1.14 -3.22 1.46
C VAL A 44 0.27 -2.19 0.73
N TYR A 45 -1.04 -2.33 0.87
CA TYR A 45 -2.01 -1.43 0.28
C TYR A 45 -2.53 -0.48 1.34
N ILE A 46 -2.37 0.80 1.10
CA ILE A 46 -2.81 1.84 2.03
C ILE A 46 -3.98 2.59 1.42
N PHE A 47 -5.14 2.46 2.04
CA PHE A 47 -6.37 3.07 1.57
C PHE A 47 -6.57 4.41 2.24
N GLN A 48 -6.56 5.47 1.47
CA GLN A 48 -6.69 6.82 1.96
C GLN A 48 -7.96 7.44 1.39
N LYS A 49 -8.95 7.61 2.25
CA LYS A 49 -10.23 8.19 1.86
C LYS A 49 -10.11 9.69 1.69
N ASP A 50 -10.67 10.19 0.62
CA ASP A 50 -10.76 11.62 0.37
C ASP A 50 -12.08 12.13 0.94
N GLU A 51 -11.98 12.92 2.01
CA GLU A 51 -13.16 13.50 2.66
C GLU A 51 -13.20 15.01 2.52
#